data_6e256eee93991c91e24e415ead7c9a41
#
_entry.id   6e256eee93991c91e24e415ead7c9a41
#
_cell.length_a   1.000
_cell.length_b   1.000
_cell.length_c   1.000
_cell.angle_alpha   90.00
_cell.angle_beta   90.00
_cell.angle_gamma   90.00
#
_symmetry.space_group_name_H-M   'P 1'
#
loop_
_entity.id
_entity.type
_entity.pdbx_description
1 polymer ?
#
loop_
_entity_poly.entity_id
_entity_poly.type
_entity_poly.pdbx_seq_one_letter_code
_entity_poly.pdbx_strand_id
1 'polypeptide(L)'
;MRKAILVLLLVCARPVFGQAPPEGIWQGYDGEWRHVSKQLVDLAEATPEDKFSWRPAPGVRSTSEVYMHIALANFYLLSVTGPKMPADLKEGMEKTVTSKPEVIAWLKRSLDAVKEAHASVTPKDLERKVRIEDRDATVDGMYLRIIVHANEHMGQLVAYARMTGVAPPWSKKE
;
A
#
# COMPACT_ATOMS: atom_id res chain seq x y z
N MET A 1 24.90 -24.42 62.65
CA MET A 1 25.07 -23.12 61.97
C MET A 1 24.65 -23.30 60.51
N ARG A 2 23.41 -22.90 60.10
CA ARG A 2 22.89 -22.99 58.75
C ARG A 2 23.21 -21.70 58.00
N LYS A 3 24.03 -21.77 56.96
CA LYS A 3 24.34 -20.62 56.11
C LYS A 3 23.18 -20.45 55.12
N ALA A 4 22.45 -19.35 55.19
CA ALA A 4 21.46 -18.95 54.24
C ALA A 4 22.17 -18.33 53.01
N ILE A 5 21.99 -18.91 51.83
CA ILE A 5 22.47 -18.35 50.57
C ILE A 5 21.37 -17.45 50.03
N LEU A 6 21.63 -16.15 50.02
CA LEU A 6 20.74 -15.15 49.43
C LEU A 6 20.98 -15.14 47.90
N VAL A 7 20.05 -15.69 47.15
CA VAL A 7 20.08 -15.61 45.67
C VAL A 7 19.46 -14.28 45.26
N LEU A 8 20.28 -13.36 44.79
CA LEU A 8 19.86 -12.07 44.25
C LEU A 8 19.41 -12.29 42.79
N LEU A 9 18.11 -12.34 42.57
CA LEU A 9 17.54 -12.36 41.21
C LEU A 9 17.65 -10.96 40.59
N LEU A 10 18.63 -10.81 39.67
CA LEU A 10 18.77 -9.61 38.86
C LEU A 10 17.65 -9.63 37.76
N VAL A 11 16.56 -8.91 38.00
CA VAL A 11 15.53 -8.68 36.99
C VAL A 11 16.08 -7.63 36.00
N CYS A 12 16.61 -8.09 34.89
CA CYS A 12 16.92 -7.20 33.75
C CYS A 12 15.62 -6.64 33.18
N ALA A 13 15.22 -5.47 33.66
CA ALA A 13 14.17 -4.69 32.98
C ALA A 13 14.68 -4.29 31.60
N ARG A 14 14.18 -4.94 30.55
CA ARG A 14 14.38 -4.48 29.17
C ARG A 14 13.63 -3.15 29.01
N PRO A 15 14.27 -2.08 28.52
CA PRO A 15 13.55 -0.86 28.21
C PRO A 15 12.51 -1.20 27.12
N VAL A 16 11.24 -1.09 27.46
CA VAL A 16 10.16 -1.07 26.49
C VAL A 16 10.28 0.28 25.80
N PHE A 17 10.98 0.32 24.68
CA PHE A 17 10.87 1.46 23.78
C PHE A 17 9.41 1.46 23.30
N GLY A 18 8.60 2.31 23.90
CA GLY A 18 7.25 2.57 23.43
C GLY A 18 7.34 2.98 21.97
N GLN A 19 6.65 2.24 21.10
CA GLN A 19 6.50 2.67 19.71
C GLN A 19 5.93 4.08 19.74
N ALA A 20 6.54 4.99 18.96
CA ALA A 20 5.96 6.29 18.75
C ALA A 20 4.51 6.12 18.28
N PRO A 21 3.57 7.00 18.69
CA PRO A 21 2.21 6.94 18.20
C PRO A 21 2.22 6.98 16.66
N PRO A 22 1.34 6.22 16.00
CA PRO A 22 1.29 6.21 14.55
C PRO A 22 1.01 7.62 14.02
N GLU A 23 1.72 8.00 12.95
CA GLU A 23 1.53 9.28 12.27
C GLU A 23 0.07 9.50 11.87
N GLY A 24 -0.42 10.72 12.06
CA GLY A 24 -1.69 11.18 11.52
C GLY A 24 -1.57 11.53 10.03
N ILE A 25 -2.71 11.81 9.39
CA ILE A 25 -2.75 12.39 8.05
C ILE A 25 -1.97 13.73 8.11
N TRP A 26 -1.15 14.01 7.09
CA TRP A 26 -0.27 15.19 6.97
C TRP A 26 0.89 15.28 7.98
N GLN A 27 1.14 14.25 8.75
CA GLN A 27 2.28 14.20 9.66
C GLN A 27 3.49 13.48 9.08
N GLY A 28 3.31 12.73 7.98
CA GLY A 28 4.38 11.99 7.32
C GLY A 28 3.84 10.95 6.34
N TYR A 29 4.77 10.20 5.75
CA TYR A 29 4.46 9.21 4.73
C TYR A 29 3.50 8.12 5.23
N ASP A 30 3.77 7.55 6.42
CA ASP A 30 2.98 6.43 6.94
C ASP A 30 1.54 6.82 7.26
N GLY A 31 1.32 8.04 7.72
CA GLY A 31 -0.01 8.58 7.96
C GLY A 31 -0.82 8.71 6.68
N GLU A 32 -0.20 9.28 5.66
CA GLU A 32 -0.83 9.48 4.35
C GLU A 32 -1.03 8.15 3.63
N TRP A 33 -0.03 7.25 3.65
CA TRP A 33 -0.15 5.92 3.06
C TRP A 33 -1.30 5.10 3.66
N ARG A 34 -1.45 5.14 4.98
CA ARG A 34 -2.56 4.48 5.66
C ARG A 34 -3.91 5.05 5.22
N HIS A 35 -4.00 6.37 5.06
CA HIS A 35 -5.22 7.03 4.58
C HIS A 35 -5.59 6.59 3.16
N VAL A 36 -4.66 6.68 2.22
CA VAL A 36 -4.83 6.27 0.82
C VAL A 36 -5.18 4.78 0.72
N SER A 37 -4.44 3.93 1.43
CA SER A 37 -4.66 2.48 1.45
C SER A 37 -6.06 2.13 1.93
N LYS A 38 -6.51 2.77 3.01
CA LYS A 38 -7.87 2.57 3.53
C LYS A 38 -8.93 2.97 2.50
N GLN A 39 -8.80 4.14 1.87
CA GLN A 39 -9.75 4.61 0.87
C GLN A 39 -9.81 3.68 -0.35
N LEU A 40 -8.67 3.19 -0.85
CA LEU A 40 -8.63 2.25 -1.96
C LEU A 40 -9.36 0.94 -1.63
N VAL A 41 -9.11 0.38 -0.45
CA VAL A 41 -9.77 -0.86 -0.01
C VAL A 41 -11.27 -0.63 0.23
N ASP A 42 -11.64 0.42 0.94
CA ASP A 42 -13.04 0.74 1.23
C ASP A 42 -13.84 0.91 -0.08
N LEU A 43 -13.26 1.59 -1.08
CA LEU A 43 -13.92 1.79 -2.37
C LEU A 43 -14.06 0.47 -3.15
N ALA A 44 -13.02 -0.37 -3.15
CA ALA A 44 -13.06 -1.68 -3.79
C ALA A 44 -14.12 -2.58 -3.15
N GLU A 45 -14.20 -2.59 -1.82
CA GLU A 45 -15.20 -3.36 -1.07
C GLU A 45 -16.64 -2.86 -1.31
N ALA A 46 -16.84 -1.55 -1.40
CA ALA A 46 -18.13 -0.93 -1.67
C ALA A 46 -18.60 -1.09 -3.13
N THR A 47 -17.68 -1.30 -4.07
CA THR A 47 -18.01 -1.47 -5.49
C THR A 47 -18.60 -2.86 -5.73
N PRO A 48 -19.83 -3.00 -6.28
CA PRO A 48 -20.43 -4.29 -6.62
C PRO A 48 -19.57 -5.08 -7.62
N GLU A 49 -19.61 -6.40 -7.54
CA GLU A 49 -18.79 -7.28 -8.38
C GLU A 49 -19.07 -7.11 -9.88
N ASP A 50 -20.32 -6.90 -10.27
CA ASP A 50 -20.72 -6.65 -11.65
C ASP A 50 -20.13 -5.34 -12.23
N LYS A 51 -19.64 -4.44 -11.39
CA LYS A 51 -18.96 -3.19 -11.80
C LYS A 51 -17.44 -3.36 -11.97
N PHE A 52 -16.87 -4.50 -11.59
CA PHE A 52 -15.42 -4.73 -11.79
C PHE A 52 -15.01 -4.83 -13.26
N SER A 53 -15.89 -5.31 -14.14
CA SER A 53 -15.66 -5.36 -15.58
C SER A 53 -15.97 -4.03 -16.30
N TRP A 54 -16.61 -3.08 -15.63
CA TRP A 54 -17.02 -1.81 -16.25
C TRP A 54 -15.81 -0.96 -16.64
N ARG A 55 -15.90 -0.30 -17.80
CA ARG A 55 -14.92 0.65 -18.32
C ARG A 55 -15.65 1.80 -19.04
N PRO A 56 -15.09 3.03 -19.03
CA PRO A 56 -15.77 4.19 -19.62
C PRO A 56 -15.81 4.15 -21.15
N ALA A 57 -14.84 3.49 -21.79
CA ALA A 57 -14.74 3.36 -23.23
C ALA A 57 -13.88 2.15 -23.65
N PRO A 58 -14.00 1.65 -24.88
CA PRO A 58 -13.08 0.66 -25.43
C PRO A 58 -11.63 1.14 -25.35
N GLY A 59 -10.71 0.23 -24.97
CA GLY A 59 -9.28 0.55 -24.82
C GLY A 59 -8.88 1.22 -23.50
N VAL A 60 -9.86 1.66 -22.69
CA VAL A 60 -9.60 2.18 -21.35
C VAL A 60 -9.66 1.02 -20.33
N ARG A 61 -8.81 1.06 -19.29
CA ARG A 61 -8.82 0.08 -18.22
C ARG A 61 -10.20 -0.06 -17.58
N SER A 62 -10.62 -1.28 -17.31
CA SER A 62 -11.79 -1.54 -16.46
C SER A 62 -11.48 -1.26 -14.98
N THR A 63 -12.52 -1.27 -14.14
CA THR A 63 -12.38 -1.10 -12.70
C THR A 63 -11.39 -2.11 -12.10
N SER A 64 -11.51 -3.40 -12.44
CA SER A 64 -10.57 -4.43 -11.99
C SER A 64 -9.15 -4.19 -12.49
N GLU A 65 -9.00 -3.81 -13.76
CA GLU A 65 -7.70 -3.50 -14.37
C GLU A 65 -7.02 -2.31 -13.68
N VAL A 66 -7.77 -1.29 -13.25
CA VAL A 66 -7.20 -0.15 -12.51
C VAL A 66 -6.71 -0.59 -11.12
N TYR A 67 -7.49 -1.36 -10.37
CA TYR A 67 -7.04 -1.88 -9.07
C TYR A 67 -5.82 -2.79 -9.20
N MET A 68 -5.82 -3.68 -10.18
CA MET A 68 -4.67 -4.55 -10.46
C MET A 68 -3.45 -3.74 -10.91
N HIS A 69 -3.64 -2.69 -11.72
CA HIS A 69 -2.57 -1.78 -12.11
C HIS A 69 -1.91 -1.12 -10.90
N ILE A 70 -2.70 -0.63 -9.93
CA ILE A 70 -2.16 -0.09 -8.66
C ILE A 70 -1.34 -1.16 -7.94
N ALA A 71 -1.88 -2.38 -7.80
CA ALA A 71 -1.21 -3.45 -7.08
C ALA A 71 0.12 -3.85 -7.74
N LEU A 72 0.14 -4.02 -9.05
CA LEU A 72 1.34 -4.38 -9.81
C LEU A 72 2.39 -3.26 -9.79
N ALA A 73 1.94 -2.00 -9.94
CA ALA A 73 2.82 -0.84 -9.87
C ALA A 73 3.43 -0.65 -8.48
N ASN A 74 2.68 -0.90 -7.40
CA ASN A 74 3.22 -0.87 -6.05
C ASN A 74 4.40 -1.84 -5.89
N PHE A 75 4.25 -3.10 -6.34
CA PHE A 75 5.34 -4.07 -6.29
C PHE A 75 6.53 -3.68 -7.18
N TYR A 76 6.26 -3.21 -8.40
CA TYR A 76 7.30 -2.79 -9.34
C TYR A 76 8.11 -1.60 -8.78
N LEU A 77 7.44 -0.52 -8.37
CA LEU A 77 8.10 0.67 -7.83
C LEU A 77 8.84 0.36 -6.53
N LEU A 78 8.25 -0.49 -5.68
CA LEU A 78 8.87 -0.93 -4.43
C LEU A 78 10.13 -1.75 -4.70
N SER A 79 10.16 -2.59 -5.74
CA SER A 79 11.33 -3.41 -6.08
C SER A 79 12.58 -2.59 -6.39
N VAL A 80 12.41 -1.36 -6.88
CA VAL A 80 13.49 -0.40 -7.11
C VAL A 80 14.17 0.04 -5.80
N THR A 81 13.43 0.00 -4.70
CA THR A 81 13.97 0.36 -3.37
C THR A 81 14.71 -0.80 -2.68
N GLY A 82 14.60 -2.03 -3.19
CA GLY A 82 15.32 -3.20 -2.69
C GLY A 82 14.52 -4.47 -2.45
N PRO A 83 13.25 -4.44 -2.01
CA PRO A 83 12.43 -5.62 -1.87
C PRO A 83 12.28 -6.40 -3.19
N LYS A 84 12.19 -7.73 -3.10
CA LYS A 84 11.96 -8.55 -4.28
C LYS A 84 10.48 -8.53 -4.67
N MET A 85 10.22 -8.55 -5.97
CA MET A 85 8.86 -8.77 -6.47
C MET A 85 8.35 -10.15 -6.05
N PRO A 86 7.04 -10.30 -5.77
CA PRO A 86 6.45 -11.60 -5.49
C PRO A 86 6.70 -12.60 -6.61
N ALA A 87 7.09 -13.84 -6.27
CA ALA A 87 7.41 -14.89 -7.25
C ALA A 87 6.18 -15.37 -8.05
N ASP A 88 4.98 -15.17 -7.51
CA ASP A 88 3.69 -15.49 -8.13
C ASP A 88 3.12 -14.36 -8.99
N LEU A 89 3.80 -13.21 -9.07
CA LEU A 89 3.44 -12.12 -9.97
C LEU A 89 3.84 -12.49 -11.40
N LYS A 90 2.86 -12.45 -12.32
CA LYS A 90 3.03 -12.84 -13.72
C LYS A 90 2.65 -11.70 -14.65
N GLU A 91 3.25 -11.70 -15.81
CA GLU A 91 2.86 -10.80 -16.89
C GLU A 91 1.39 -11.00 -17.26
N GLY A 92 0.69 -9.91 -17.59
CA GLY A 92 -0.70 -9.93 -17.99
C GLY A 92 -1.73 -10.03 -16.86
N MET A 93 -1.32 -10.14 -15.60
CA MET A 93 -2.27 -10.23 -14.46
C MET A 93 -3.22 -9.04 -14.37
N GLU A 94 -2.83 -7.86 -14.84
CA GLU A 94 -3.73 -6.70 -14.92
C GLU A 94 -5.02 -7.02 -15.68
N LYS A 95 -4.94 -7.87 -16.72
CA LYS A 95 -6.07 -8.23 -17.57
C LYS A 95 -6.72 -9.56 -17.21
N THR A 96 -6.00 -10.45 -16.54
CA THR A 96 -6.46 -11.81 -16.28
C THR A 96 -7.03 -12.01 -14.89
N VAL A 97 -6.64 -11.20 -13.90
CA VAL A 97 -7.21 -11.20 -12.56
C VAL A 97 -8.38 -10.21 -12.53
N THR A 98 -9.60 -10.71 -12.63
CA THR A 98 -10.80 -9.87 -12.81
C THR A 98 -11.86 -10.07 -11.73
N SER A 99 -11.81 -11.15 -10.96
CA SER A 99 -12.76 -11.40 -9.88
C SER A 99 -12.51 -10.45 -8.71
N LYS A 100 -13.58 -9.87 -8.17
CA LYS A 100 -13.49 -8.92 -7.04
C LYS A 100 -12.66 -9.45 -5.86
N PRO A 101 -12.85 -10.69 -5.37
CA PRO A 101 -12.08 -11.19 -4.25
C PRO A 101 -10.57 -11.25 -4.53
N GLU A 102 -10.17 -11.73 -5.72
CA GLU A 102 -8.76 -11.82 -6.09
C GLU A 102 -8.12 -10.45 -6.28
N VAL A 103 -8.82 -9.53 -6.95
CA VAL A 103 -8.37 -8.15 -7.13
C VAL A 103 -8.14 -7.47 -5.78
N ILE A 104 -9.09 -7.60 -4.83
CA ILE A 104 -8.94 -7.03 -3.49
C ILE A 104 -7.78 -7.69 -2.73
N ALA A 105 -7.59 -9.00 -2.88
CA ALA A 105 -6.47 -9.70 -2.24
C ALA A 105 -5.11 -9.18 -2.76
N TRP A 106 -4.94 -9.02 -4.06
CA TRP A 106 -3.74 -8.45 -4.66
C TRP A 106 -3.52 -6.99 -4.24
N LEU A 107 -4.58 -6.19 -4.24
CA LEU A 107 -4.52 -4.81 -3.78
C LEU A 107 -4.02 -4.74 -2.34
N LYS A 108 -4.68 -5.42 -1.40
CA LYS A 108 -4.30 -5.44 0.02
C LYS A 108 -2.85 -5.90 0.21
N ARG A 109 -2.46 -7.00 -0.44
CA ARG A 109 -1.08 -7.53 -0.39
C ARG A 109 -0.05 -6.50 -0.84
N SER A 110 -0.32 -5.76 -1.91
CA SER A 110 0.59 -4.71 -2.40
C SER A 110 0.69 -3.52 -1.47
N LEU A 111 -0.44 -3.09 -0.90
CA LEU A 111 -0.50 -1.98 0.05
C LEU A 111 0.25 -2.31 1.35
N ASP A 112 0.09 -3.53 1.86
CA ASP A 112 0.81 -4.01 3.05
C ASP A 112 2.31 -4.13 2.78
N ALA A 113 2.73 -4.62 1.62
CA ALA A 113 4.14 -4.72 1.23
C ALA A 113 4.83 -3.34 1.25
N VAL A 114 4.18 -2.30 0.73
CA VAL A 114 4.71 -0.92 0.77
C VAL A 114 4.81 -0.41 2.22
N LYS A 115 3.77 -0.62 3.02
CA LYS A 115 3.75 -0.23 4.44
C LYS A 115 4.89 -0.90 5.23
N GLU A 116 5.04 -2.21 5.09
CA GLU A 116 6.07 -2.99 5.81
C GLU A 116 7.48 -2.57 5.38
N ALA A 117 7.69 -2.36 4.09
CA ALA A 117 8.98 -1.91 3.59
C ALA A 117 9.33 -0.52 4.11
N HIS A 118 8.40 0.45 4.06
CA HIS A 118 8.66 1.80 4.55
C HIS A 118 8.93 1.82 6.05
N ALA A 119 8.24 1.02 6.84
CA ALA A 119 8.48 0.92 8.29
C ALA A 119 9.89 0.43 8.67
N SER A 120 10.61 -0.20 7.74
CA SER A 120 11.99 -0.68 7.94
C SER A 120 13.06 0.27 7.41
N VAL A 121 12.69 1.36 6.72
CA VAL A 121 13.61 2.30 6.08
C VAL A 121 14.15 3.31 7.10
N THR A 122 15.46 3.50 7.10
CA THR A 122 16.10 4.55 7.90
C THR A 122 16.17 5.87 7.12
N PRO A 123 16.35 7.03 7.79
CA PRO A 123 16.57 8.31 7.09
C PRO A 123 17.72 8.27 6.08
N LYS A 124 18.78 7.53 6.39
CA LYS A 124 19.93 7.34 5.49
C LYS A 124 19.55 6.52 4.24
N ASP A 125 18.68 5.53 4.40
CA ASP A 125 18.22 4.73 3.26
C ASP A 125 17.37 5.55 2.30
N LEU A 126 16.57 6.51 2.80
CA LEU A 126 15.77 7.40 1.97
C LEU A 126 16.62 8.24 1.00
N GLU A 127 17.84 8.62 1.40
CA GLU A 127 18.77 9.40 0.56
C GLU A 127 19.46 8.55 -0.51
N ARG A 128 19.40 7.21 -0.41
CA ARG A 128 20.08 6.29 -1.29
C ARG A 128 19.62 6.48 -2.74
N LYS A 129 20.59 6.66 -3.64
CA LYS A 129 20.32 6.74 -5.08
C LYS A 129 19.94 5.38 -5.64
N VAL A 130 18.93 5.38 -6.47
CA VAL A 130 18.42 4.22 -7.21
C VAL A 130 18.20 4.62 -8.67
N ARG A 131 17.97 3.64 -9.53
CA ARG A 131 17.67 3.87 -10.93
C ARG A 131 16.40 3.10 -11.31
N ILE A 132 15.50 3.79 -11.99
CA ILE A 132 14.30 3.21 -12.57
C ILE A 132 14.29 3.51 -14.06
N GLU A 133 14.27 2.45 -14.88
CA GLU A 133 14.43 2.56 -16.32
C GLU A 133 15.69 3.37 -16.67
N ASP A 134 15.58 4.49 -17.35
CA ASP A 134 16.65 5.39 -17.74
C ASP A 134 16.81 6.62 -16.81
N ARG A 135 16.09 6.67 -15.68
CA ARG A 135 16.03 7.83 -14.77
C ARG A 135 16.72 7.55 -13.45
N ASP A 136 17.45 8.55 -12.98
CA ASP A 136 17.98 8.56 -11.62
C ASP A 136 16.89 9.01 -10.64
N ALA A 137 16.86 8.35 -9.49
CA ALA A 137 15.90 8.63 -8.42
C ALA A 137 16.55 8.44 -7.04
N THR A 138 15.81 8.68 -5.98
CA THR A 138 16.15 8.29 -4.61
C THR A 138 15.09 7.34 -4.06
N VAL A 139 15.41 6.62 -3.01
CA VAL A 139 14.42 5.77 -2.31
C VAL A 139 13.24 6.61 -1.84
N ASP A 140 13.48 7.80 -1.27
CA ASP A 140 12.42 8.76 -0.89
C ASP A 140 11.54 9.13 -2.10
N GLY A 141 12.16 9.49 -3.23
CA GLY A 141 11.45 9.77 -4.48
C GLY A 141 10.59 8.60 -4.98
N MET A 142 11.04 7.36 -4.76
CA MET A 142 10.25 6.17 -5.11
C MET A 142 9.02 6.01 -4.20
N TYR A 143 9.15 6.20 -2.89
CA TYR A 143 8.00 6.20 -1.99
C TYR A 143 7.01 7.33 -2.31
N LEU A 144 7.51 8.53 -2.58
CA LEU A 144 6.67 9.62 -3.05
C LEU A 144 5.93 9.25 -4.35
N ARG A 145 6.60 8.61 -5.31
CA ARG A 145 5.97 8.16 -6.56
C ARG A 145 4.90 7.09 -6.31
N ILE A 146 5.12 6.15 -5.39
CA ILE A 146 4.15 5.11 -5.04
C ILE A 146 2.84 5.75 -4.55
N ILE A 147 2.91 6.68 -3.60
CA ILE A 147 1.70 7.30 -3.05
C ILE A 147 0.99 8.21 -4.06
N VAL A 148 1.74 8.96 -4.86
CA VAL A 148 1.17 9.80 -5.92
C VAL A 148 0.47 8.94 -6.97
N HIS A 149 1.08 7.86 -7.43
CA HIS A 149 0.49 6.93 -8.40
C HIS A 149 -0.79 6.27 -7.86
N ALA A 150 -0.80 5.85 -6.59
CA ALA A 150 -1.98 5.31 -5.95
C ALA A 150 -3.14 6.33 -5.91
N ASN A 151 -2.84 7.60 -5.61
CA ASN A 151 -3.82 8.68 -5.58
C ASN A 151 -4.32 9.08 -6.99
N GLU A 152 -3.46 9.10 -8.00
CA GLU A 152 -3.87 9.33 -9.40
C GLU A 152 -4.96 8.34 -9.81
N HIS A 153 -4.74 7.05 -9.54
CA HIS A 153 -5.69 6.00 -9.87
C HIS A 153 -6.88 5.91 -8.91
N MET A 154 -6.73 6.30 -7.64
CA MET A 154 -7.88 6.44 -6.74
C MET A 154 -8.85 7.50 -7.26
N GLY A 155 -8.38 8.64 -7.75
CA GLY A 155 -9.23 9.64 -8.41
C GLY A 155 -9.98 9.06 -9.61
N GLN A 156 -9.32 8.24 -10.44
CA GLN A 156 -9.95 7.53 -11.55
C GLN A 156 -11.03 6.56 -11.06
N LEU A 157 -10.75 5.75 -10.02
CA LEU A 157 -11.70 4.79 -9.44
C LEU A 157 -12.91 5.48 -8.79
N VAL A 158 -12.72 6.63 -8.15
CA VAL A 158 -13.82 7.46 -7.62
C VAL A 158 -14.74 7.93 -8.75
N ALA A 159 -14.17 8.37 -9.89
CA ALA A 159 -14.95 8.73 -11.06
C ALA A 159 -15.74 7.53 -11.60
N TYR A 160 -15.10 6.35 -11.73
CA TYR A 160 -15.76 5.12 -12.19
C TYR A 160 -16.90 4.68 -11.26
N ALA A 161 -16.67 4.72 -9.94
CA ALA A 161 -17.68 4.41 -8.96
C ALA A 161 -18.92 5.31 -9.12
N ARG A 162 -18.72 6.63 -9.17
CA ARG A 162 -19.82 7.59 -9.34
C ARG A 162 -20.57 7.41 -10.68
N MET A 163 -19.86 7.15 -11.78
CA MET A 163 -20.45 6.87 -13.09
C MET A 163 -21.29 5.59 -13.10
N THR A 164 -21.01 4.66 -12.20
CA THR A 164 -21.75 3.39 -12.04
C THR A 164 -22.74 3.41 -10.87
N GLY A 165 -23.00 4.60 -10.27
CA GLY A 165 -23.96 4.78 -9.18
C GLY A 165 -23.46 4.39 -7.80
N VAL A 166 -22.14 4.21 -7.63
CA VAL A 166 -21.53 3.88 -6.34
C VAL A 166 -20.95 5.15 -5.70
N ALA A 167 -21.48 5.54 -4.53
CA ALA A 167 -20.89 6.62 -3.75
C ALA A 167 -19.68 6.11 -2.98
N PRO A 168 -18.51 6.79 -3.02
CA PRO A 168 -17.39 6.45 -2.17
C PRO A 168 -17.79 6.44 -0.69
N PRO A 169 -17.33 5.45 0.13
CA PRO A 169 -17.77 5.30 1.52
C PRO A 169 -17.55 6.53 2.42
N TRP A 170 -16.55 7.33 2.10
CA TRP A 170 -16.22 8.58 2.80
C TRP A 170 -16.99 9.79 2.31
N SER A 171 -17.77 9.68 1.23
CA SER A 171 -18.63 10.76 0.75
C SER A 171 -19.80 10.94 1.68
N LYS A 172 -20.15 12.20 1.99
CA LYS A 172 -21.41 12.48 2.70
C LYS A 172 -22.57 12.00 1.83
N LYS A 173 -23.53 11.29 2.43
CA LYS A 173 -24.82 11.05 1.78
C LYS A 173 -25.50 12.43 1.64
N GLU A 174 -25.68 12.87 0.41
CA GLU A 174 -26.57 13.99 0.09
C GLU A 174 -28.01 13.57 0.33
#